data_6f101c591622d941231ff97dea6ae145
#
_entry.id   6f101c591622d941231ff97dea6ae145
#
_cell.length_a   1.000
_cell.length_b   1.000
_cell.length_c   1.000
_cell.angle_alpha   90.00
_cell.angle_beta   90.00
_cell.angle_gamma   90.00
#
_symmetry.space_group_name_H-M   'P 1'
#
loop_
_entity.id
_entity.type
_entity.pdbx_description
1 polymer ?
#
loop_
_entity_poly.entity_id
_entity_poly.type
_entity_poly.pdbx_seq_one_letter_code
_entity_poly.pdbx_strand_id
1 'polypeptide(L)'
;MKYALAKNGVYWSIQGEGHLSGQQQAFVRLAGCSVSCPQCDTDYAVDRRATAEEIADEVEDVMPPGLREKWCWVTGGEPYDRELHQLITCFREHGFSIAVATSGVHRAIEPVDWLSVSPHHYTLVQRFGAEIKLCEGLNGLDLDRFVDLNPDDTLDFFMRYVQPLSNKDFKEDADSYQRCLEFLKHHPNWSLSRQNQHSWGVA
;
A
#
# COMPACT_ATOMS: atom_id res chain seq x y z
N MET A 1 6.54 10.53 20.62
CA MET A 1 7.46 10.23 19.48
C MET A 1 7.07 11.09 18.29
N LYS A 2 8.02 11.45 17.37
CA LYS A 2 7.69 12.16 16.11
C LYS A 2 7.94 11.26 14.92
N TYR A 3 6.98 11.21 14.03
CA TYR A 3 7.05 10.51 12.75
C TYR A 3 7.61 11.42 11.66
N ALA A 4 8.47 10.89 10.80
CA ALA A 4 8.95 11.60 9.63
C ALA A 4 7.93 11.41 8.50
N LEU A 5 7.50 12.49 7.89
CA LEU A 5 6.57 12.52 6.76
C LEU A 5 7.30 12.93 5.49
N ALA A 6 6.91 12.32 4.39
CA ALA A 6 7.34 12.71 3.04
C ALA A 6 6.62 13.98 2.59
N LYS A 7 7.00 14.52 1.46
CA LYS A 7 6.31 15.67 0.85
C LYS A 7 4.84 15.34 0.59
N ASN A 8 3.95 16.27 0.92
CA ASN A 8 2.50 16.04 0.92
C ASN A 8 2.13 14.82 1.78
N GLY A 9 2.69 14.75 2.98
CA GLY A 9 2.63 13.57 3.85
C GLY A 9 1.24 13.22 4.36
N VAL A 10 0.28 14.17 4.40
CA VAL A 10 -1.12 13.92 4.74
C VAL A 10 -2.01 14.56 3.67
N TYR A 11 -2.91 13.78 3.09
CA TYR A 11 -3.83 14.27 2.05
C TYR A 11 -5.05 13.34 1.92
N TRP A 12 -6.16 13.89 1.43
CA TRP A 12 -7.31 13.12 0.99
C TRP A 12 -7.16 12.69 -0.47
N SER A 13 -7.61 11.48 -0.79
CA SER A 13 -7.72 11.00 -2.16
C SER A 13 -8.73 9.87 -2.28
N ILE A 14 -8.77 9.25 -3.47
CA ILE A 14 -9.51 8.03 -3.76
C ILE A 14 -8.50 6.90 -3.92
N GLN A 15 -8.67 5.81 -3.15
CA GLN A 15 -7.82 4.62 -3.30
C GLN A 15 -7.97 4.07 -4.72
N GLY A 16 -6.85 3.96 -5.45
CA GLY A 16 -6.86 3.50 -6.84
C GLY A 16 -6.62 2.02 -7.01
N GLU A 17 -6.19 1.31 -5.96
CA GLU A 17 -5.63 -0.03 -6.06
C GLU A 17 -6.30 -1.03 -5.12
N GLY A 18 -6.21 -2.34 -5.48
CA GLY A 18 -6.66 -3.43 -4.63
C GLY A 18 -8.16 -3.44 -4.37
N HIS A 19 -8.54 -4.06 -3.25
CA HIS A 19 -9.95 -4.26 -2.88
C HIS A 19 -10.69 -2.96 -2.55
N LEU A 20 -9.99 -2.01 -1.94
CA LEU A 20 -10.60 -0.73 -1.52
C LEU A 20 -10.58 0.34 -2.63
N SER A 21 -10.30 -0.05 -3.88
CA SER A 21 -10.30 0.85 -5.04
C SER A 21 -11.67 1.53 -5.20
N GLY A 22 -11.65 2.86 -5.41
CA GLY A 22 -12.84 3.71 -5.52
C GLY A 22 -13.30 4.34 -4.21
N GLN A 23 -12.74 3.96 -3.08
CA GLN A 23 -13.11 4.53 -1.77
C GLN A 23 -12.34 5.81 -1.46
N GLN A 24 -13.05 6.78 -0.87
CA GLN A 24 -12.45 8.01 -0.36
C GLN A 24 -11.70 7.72 0.95
N GLN A 25 -10.45 8.16 1.02
CA GLN A 25 -9.58 7.88 2.16
C GLN A 25 -8.63 9.03 2.44
N ALA A 26 -8.17 9.17 3.68
CA ALA A 26 -6.99 9.95 3.97
C ALA A 26 -5.74 9.08 3.81
N PHE A 27 -4.68 9.67 3.32
CA PHE A 27 -3.38 9.01 3.15
C PHE A 27 -2.33 9.68 4.02
N VAL A 28 -1.53 8.85 4.68
CA VAL A 28 -0.37 9.29 5.45
C VAL A 28 0.89 8.67 4.85
N ARG A 29 1.71 9.49 4.21
CA ARG A 29 3.00 9.08 3.62
C ARG A 29 4.14 9.27 4.60
N LEU A 30 4.59 8.19 5.18
CA LEU A 30 5.78 8.19 6.03
C LEU A 30 7.05 8.30 5.15
N ALA A 31 8.05 9.03 5.65
CA ALA A 31 9.33 9.19 4.99
C ALA A 31 10.32 8.09 5.39
N GLY A 32 11.26 7.77 4.50
CA GLY A 32 12.26 6.74 4.68
C GLY A 32 11.77 5.34 4.32
N CYS A 33 12.65 4.55 3.68
CA CYS A 33 12.33 3.21 3.20
C CYS A 33 13.59 2.33 3.18
N SER A 34 13.57 1.22 3.89
CA SER A 34 14.67 0.24 3.90
C SER A 34 14.76 -0.56 2.59
N VAL A 35 13.66 -0.62 1.81
CA VAL A 35 13.59 -1.42 0.58
C VAL A 35 14.28 -0.72 -0.59
N SER A 36 14.17 0.61 -0.70
CA SER A 36 14.88 1.45 -1.68
C SER A 36 14.76 0.98 -3.14
N CYS A 37 13.53 0.77 -3.62
CA CYS A 37 13.28 0.28 -4.98
C CYS A 37 13.69 1.29 -6.07
N PRO A 38 14.43 0.88 -7.12
CA PRO A 38 14.83 1.77 -8.20
C PRO A 38 13.66 2.36 -9.01
N GLN A 39 12.53 1.65 -9.08
CA GLN A 39 11.31 2.07 -9.79
C GLN A 39 10.26 2.68 -8.85
N CYS A 40 10.64 3.10 -7.63
CA CYS A 40 9.70 3.70 -6.69
C CYS A 40 9.08 4.97 -7.27
N ASP A 41 7.77 5.06 -7.24
CA ASP A 41 6.99 6.23 -7.65
C ASP A 41 6.86 7.29 -6.55
N THR A 42 7.26 6.96 -5.34
CA THR A 42 7.15 7.82 -4.16
C THR A 42 8.51 8.43 -3.81
N ASP A 43 8.56 9.76 -3.73
CA ASP A 43 9.66 10.48 -3.06
C ASP A 43 9.44 10.39 -1.55
N TYR A 44 10.21 9.51 -0.90
CA TYR A 44 10.15 9.28 0.54
C TYR A 44 11.22 10.06 1.33
N ALA A 45 11.80 11.11 0.75
CA ALA A 45 12.65 12.04 1.48
C ALA A 45 11.87 12.69 2.63
N VAL A 46 12.56 12.98 3.73
CA VAL A 46 11.93 13.63 4.89
C VAL A 46 11.66 15.09 4.55
N ASP A 47 10.38 15.47 4.55
CA ASP A 47 9.94 16.86 4.42
C ASP A 47 9.77 17.53 5.80
N ARG A 48 9.09 16.84 6.71
CA ARG A 48 8.83 17.34 8.08
C ARG A 48 8.67 16.21 9.08
N ARG A 49 8.56 16.57 10.37
CA ARG A 49 8.26 15.65 11.46
C ARG A 49 7.08 16.15 12.27
N ALA A 50 6.17 15.24 12.63
CA ALA A 50 4.98 15.52 13.41
C ALA A 50 4.74 14.44 14.47
N THR A 51 4.02 14.75 15.54
CA THR A 51 3.54 13.78 16.52
C THR A 51 2.38 12.97 15.96
N ALA A 52 1.98 11.90 16.64
CA ALA A 52 0.81 11.13 16.26
C ALA A 52 -0.47 11.96 16.29
N GLU A 53 -0.63 12.79 17.31
CA GLU A 53 -1.74 13.71 17.49
C GLU A 53 -1.81 14.74 16.35
N GLU A 54 -0.68 15.42 16.07
CA GLU A 54 -0.62 16.39 14.96
C GLU A 54 -0.99 15.76 13.62
N ILE A 55 -0.60 14.49 13.37
CA ILE A 55 -0.96 13.77 12.14
C ILE A 55 -2.44 13.37 12.14
N ALA A 56 -2.98 12.93 13.28
CA ALA A 56 -4.39 12.55 13.37
C ALA A 56 -5.33 13.74 13.17
N ASP A 57 -5.00 14.89 13.74
CA ASP A 57 -5.72 16.15 13.51
C ASP A 57 -5.71 16.55 12.03
N GLU A 58 -4.54 16.48 11.37
CA GLU A 58 -4.44 16.76 9.93
C GLU A 58 -5.23 15.75 9.08
N VAL A 59 -5.23 14.48 9.45
CA VAL A 59 -6.04 13.44 8.77
C VAL A 59 -7.52 13.78 8.89
N GLU A 60 -8.00 14.24 10.04
CA GLU A 60 -9.37 14.66 10.23
C GLU A 60 -9.71 15.92 9.40
N ASP A 61 -8.81 16.89 9.36
CA ASP A 61 -8.98 18.14 8.63
C ASP A 61 -9.07 17.94 7.11
N VAL A 62 -8.34 16.98 6.53
CA VAL A 62 -8.39 16.73 5.08
C VAL A 62 -9.59 15.89 4.65
N MET A 63 -10.26 15.19 5.57
CA MET A 63 -11.39 14.33 5.22
C MET A 63 -12.67 15.12 4.97
N PRO A 64 -13.40 14.82 3.88
CA PRO A 64 -14.72 15.43 3.64
C PRO A 64 -15.69 15.13 4.79
N PRO A 65 -16.48 16.11 5.22
CA PRO A 65 -17.45 15.90 6.28
C PRO A 65 -18.58 14.96 5.84
N GLY A 66 -19.12 14.20 6.79
CA GLY A 66 -20.30 13.35 6.57
C GLY A 66 -20.00 11.96 5.97
N LEU A 67 -18.75 11.57 5.84
CA LEU A 67 -18.42 10.20 5.48
C LEU A 67 -18.85 9.24 6.60
N ARG A 68 -19.52 8.14 6.21
CA ARG A 68 -19.97 7.10 7.16
C ARG A 68 -18.79 6.27 7.68
N GLU A 69 -17.86 5.97 6.80
CA GLU A 69 -16.65 5.22 7.11
C GLU A 69 -15.44 6.10 6.81
N LYS A 70 -14.64 6.33 7.83
CA LYS A 70 -13.42 7.13 7.72
C LYS A 70 -12.22 6.18 7.69
N TRP A 71 -11.57 6.08 6.55
CA TRP A 71 -10.35 5.28 6.40
C TRP A 71 -9.12 6.16 6.38
N CYS A 72 -8.09 5.72 7.13
CA CYS A 72 -6.75 6.28 7.07
C CYS A 72 -5.79 5.20 6.51
N TRP A 73 -5.13 5.51 5.41
CA TRP A 73 -4.17 4.63 4.74
C TRP A 73 -2.75 5.07 5.05
N VAL A 74 -2.02 4.27 5.84
CA VAL A 74 -0.61 4.52 6.16
C VAL A 74 0.26 3.86 5.10
N THR A 75 1.09 4.66 4.45
CA THR A 75 1.94 4.28 3.31
C THR A 75 3.23 5.11 3.29
N GLY A 76 3.81 5.33 2.13
CA GLY A 76 4.97 6.18 1.89
C GLY A 76 6.21 5.37 1.60
N GLY A 77 7.26 5.47 2.44
CA GLY A 77 8.33 4.48 2.49
C GLY A 77 7.84 3.16 3.10
N GLU A 78 8.70 2.37 3.70
CA GLU A 78 8.22 1.17 4.41
C GLU A 78 7.66 1.56 5.79
N PRO A 79 6.34 1.41 6.04
CA PRO A 79 5.77 1.81 7.32
C PRO A 79 6.37 1.07 8.52
N TYR A 80 6.65 -0.22 8.37
CA TYR A 80 7.17 -1.06 9.45
C TYR A 80 8.69 -0.97 9.66
N ASP A 81 9.37 0.01 9.05
CA ASP A 81 10.73 0.41 9.45
C ASP A 81 10.74 1.08 10.84
N ARG A 82 9.57 1.30 11.42
CA ARG A 82 9.35 1.97 12.73
C ARG A 82 8.13 1.41 13.44
N GLU A 83 8.02 1.74 14.73
CA GLU A 83 6.82 1.42 15.50
C GLU A 83 5.67 2.34 15.10
N LEU A 84 4.49 1.75 14.85
CA LEU A 84 3.28 2.47 14.46
C LEU A 84 2.25 2.57 15.59
N HIS A 85 2.49 1.96 16.74
CA HIS A 85 1.53 1.81 17.82
C HIS A 85 0.85 3.13 18.22
N GLN A 86 1.62 4.19 18.49
CA GLN A 86 1.04 5.48 18.86
C GLN A 86 0.20 6.09 17.74
N LEU A 87 0.68 6.00 16.48
CA LEU A 87 -0.03 6.54 15.33
C LEU A 87 -1.37 5.84 15.11
N ILE A 88 -1.37 4.49 15.16
CA ILE A 88 -2.57 3.68 15.04
C ILE A 88 -3.56 3.96 16.17
N THR A 89 -3.06 4.11 17.40
CA THR A 89 -3.91 4.42 18.56
C THR A 89 -4.60 5.78 18.38
N CYS A 90 -3.86 6.83 18.00
CA CYS A 90 -4.43 8.15 17.75
C CYS A 90 -5.49 8.13 16.65
N PHE A 91 -5.25 7.43 15.52
CA PHE A 91 -6.24 7.33 14.46
C PHE A 91 -7.53 6.63 14.92
N ARG A 92 -7.42 5.59 15.76
CA ARG A 92 -8.59 4.91 16.34
C ARG A 92 -9.37 5.81 17.29
N GLU A 93 -8.69 6.61 18.10
CA GLU A 93 -9.32 7.58 19.00
C GLU A 93 -10.08 8.66 18.22
N HIS A 94 -9.64 9.01 17.00
CA HIS A 94 -10.35 9.87 16.05
C HIS A 94 -11.42 9.15 15.22
N GLY A 95 -11.66 7.85 15.48
CA GLY A 95 -12.70 7.05 14.82
C GLY A 95 -12.38 6.59 13.40
N PHE A 96 -11.09 6.50 13.05
CA PHE A 96 -10.66 5.97 11.75
C PHE A 96 -10.51 4.45 11.77
N SER A 97 -10.95 3.80 10.70
CA SER A 97 -10.47 2.49 10.27
C SER A 97 -9.10 2.63 9.61
N ILE A 98 -8.19 1.70 9.89
CA ILE A 98 -6.79 1.87 9.54
C ILE A 98 -6.36 0.81 8.54
N ALA A 99 -5.87 1.27 7.39
CA ALA A 99 -5.20 0.46 6.40
C ALA A 99 -3.69 0.75 6.41
N VAL A 100 -2.88 -0.29 6.23
CA VAL A 100 -1.42 -0.14 6.08
C VAL A 100 -0.97 -0.85 4.81
N ALA A 101 -0.21 -0.14 3.96
CA ALA A 101 0.48 -0.71 2.80
C ALA A 101 1.94 -0.96 3.14
N THR A 102 2.39 -2.19 3.01
CA THR A 102 3.78 -2.62 3.30
C THR A 102 4.33 -3.50 2.19
N SER A 103 5.64 -3.48 2.00
CA SER A 103 6.32 -4.43 1.12
C SER A 103 6.39 -5.85 1.69
N GLY A 104 6.05 -6.03 2.97
CA GLY A 104 6.11 -7.32 3.64
C GLY A 104 7.52 -7.79 4.03
N VAL A 105 8.52 -6.91 3.99
CA VAL A 105 9.89 -7.22 4.43
C VAL A 105 10.01 -7.26 5.95
N HIS A 106 9.07 -6.66 6.66
CA HIS A 106 8.93 -6.73 8.10
C HIS A 106 7.60 -7.37 8.47
N ARG A 107 7.53 -7.87 9.72
CA ARG A 107 6.28 -8.39 10.27
C ARG A 107 5.44 -7.24 10.81
N ALA A 108 4.18 -7.17 10.39
CA ALA A 108 3.19 -6.30 11.02
C ALA A 108 2.86 -6.84 12.42
N ILE A 109 3.08 -6.02 13.43
CA ILE A 109 2.87 -6.39 14.84
C ILE A 109 1.64 -5.71 15.44
N GLU A 110 1.22 -4.56 14.90
CA GLU A 110 0.03 -3.86 15.34
C GLU A 110 -1.22 -4.39 14.61
N PRO A 111 -2.34 -4.57 15.31
CA PRO A 111 -3.59 -4.92 14.67
C PRO A 111 -4.11 -3.72 13.87
N VAL A 112 -4.35 -3.92 12.57
CA VAL A 112 -4.96 -2.94 11.65
C VAL A 112 -6.19 -3.55 11.00
N ASP A 113 -7.09 -2.69 10.50
CA ASP A 113 -8.36 -3.15 9.92
C ASP A 113 -8.15 -3.68 8.49
N TRP A 114 -7.12 -3.19 7.79
CA TRP A 114 -6.73 -3.66 6.47
C TRP A 114 -5.21 -3.66 6.31
N LEU A 115 -4.61 -4.83 6.15
CA LEU A 115 -3.19 -4.96 5.83
C LEU A 115 -3.03 -5.35 4.37
N SER A 116 -2.50 -4.42 3.57
CA SER A 116 -2.16 -4.64 2.15
C SER A 116 -0.67 -4.90 2.02
N VAL A 117 -0.31 -6.08 1.53
CA VAL A 117 1.08 -6.48 1.34
C VAL A 117 1.42 -6.45 -0.14
N SER A 118 2.40 -5.63 -0.52
CA SER A 118 2.90 -5.54 -1.90
C SER A 118 4.37 -6.00 -1.94
N PRO A 119 4.65 -7.28 -2.18
CA PRO A 119 6.01 -7.80 -2.20
C PRO A 119 6.88 -7.12 -3.26
N HIS A 120 8.08 -6.72 -2.86
CA HIS A 120 9.08 -6.12 -3.74
C HIS A 120 10.26 -7.07 -4.00
N HIS A 121 10.25 -8.25 -3.39
CA HIS A 121 11.23 -9.31 -3.52
C HIS A 121 10.55 -10.67 -3.41
N TYR A 122 11.23 -11.73 -3.85
CA TYR A 122 10.72 -13.10 -3.74
C TYR A 122 10.64 -13.61 -2.30
N THR A 123 11.46 -13.08 -1.39
CA THR A 123 11.40 -13.41 0.03
C THR A 123 10.37 -12.52 0.73
N LEU A 124 9.37 -13.15 1.32
CA LEU A 124 8.28 -12.48 2.02
C LEU A 124 8.28 -12.87 3.50
N VAL A 125 8.39 -11.88 4.40
CA VAL A 125 8.31 -12.07 5.85
C VAL A 125 6.84 -12.02 6.33
N GLN A 126 6.08 -11.04 5.83
CA GLN A 126 4.65 -10.89 6.15
C GLN A 126 3.82 -11.77 5.20
N ARG A 127 3.41 -12.93 5.68
CA ARG A 127 2.73 -13.96 4.87
C ARG A 127 1.21 -14.02 5.08
N PHE A 128 0.65 -13.10 5.82
CA PHE A 128 -0.80 -13.00 6.06
C PHE A 128 -1.23 -11.53 6.05
N GLY A 129 -2.51 -11.29 5.76
CA GLY A 129 -3.09 -9.94 5.70
C GLY A 129 -4.45 -9.94 5.02
N ALA A 130 -5.01 -8.75 4.81
CA ALA A 130 -6.25 -8.60 4.09
C ALA A 130 -6.06 -8.83 2.58
N GLU A 131 -5.00 -8.28 2.00
CA GLU A 131 -4.68 -8.52 0.60
C GLU A 131 -3.18 -8.64 0.35
N ILE A 132 -2.83 -9.43 -0.67
CA ILE A 132 -1.52 -9.43 -1.31
C ILE A 132 -1.65 -8.91 -2.73
N LYS A 133 -0.73 -8.03 -3.15
CA LYS A 133 -0.73 -7.42 -4.47
C LYS A 133 0.66 -7.49 -5.09
N LEU A 134 0.81 -8.31 -6.13
CA LEU A 134 2.07 -8.50 -6.85
C LEU A 134 2.12 -7.54 -8.04
N CYS A 135 3.11 -6.66 -8.07
CA CYS A 135 3.36 -5.80 -9.23
C CYS A 135 4.36 -6.47 -10.18
N GLU A 136 3.86 -6.86 -11.37
CA GLU A 136 4.64 -7.56 -12.38
C GLU A 136 5.79 -6.69 -12.91
N GLY A 137 7.00 -7.19 -12.78
CA GLY A 137 8.23 -6.50 -13.22
C GLY A 137 8.85 -5.56 -12.19
N LEU A 138 8.18 -5.29 -11.06
CA LEU A 138 8.75 -4.45 -10.00
C LEU A 138 10.00 -5.11 -9.41
N ASN A 139 11.15 -4.41 -9.48
CA ASN A 139 12.46 -4.95 -9.08
C ASN A 139 12.82 -6.29 -9.77
N GLY A 140 12.29 -6.52 -10.97
CA GLY A 140 12.47 -7.77 -11.70
C GLY A 140 11.65 -8.94 -11.14
N LEU A 141 10.59 -8.66 -10.38
CA LEU A 141 9.65 -9.66 -9.88
C LEU A 141 8.85 -10.25 -11.04
N ASP A 142 8.88 -11.55 -11.17
CA ASP A 142 8.10 -12.35 -12.08
C ASP A 142 7.02 -13.09 -11.31
N LEU A 143 5.78 -13.04 -11.77
CA LEU A 143 4.61 -13.56 -11.05
C LEU A 143 4.66 -15.06 -10.85
N ASP A 144 4.95 -15.85 -11.91
CA ASP A 144 4.98 -17.31 -11.83
C ASP A 144 6.08 -17.76 -10.88
N ARG A 145 7.27 -17.18 -10.99
CA ARG A 145 8.37 -17.45 -10.07
C ARG A 145 8.04 -17.07 -8.62
N PHE A 146 7.28 -15.99 -8.41
CA PHE A 146 6.89 -15.61 -7.05
C PHE A 146 5.99 -16.68 -6.43
N VAL A 147 4.95 -17.14 -7.14
CA VAL A 147 4.04 -18.16 -6.60
C VAL A 147 4.70 -19.54 -6.47
N ASP A 148 5.65 -19.89 -7.34
CA ASP A 148 6.47 -21.11 -7.21
C ASP A 148 7.29 -21.10 -5.91
N LEU A 149 7.87 -19.95 -5.54
CA LEU A 149 8.66 -19.79 -4.33
C LEU A 149 7.81 -19.55 -3.07
N ASN A 150 6.57 -19.11 -3.24
CA ASN A 150 5.61 -18.82 -2.19
C ASN A 150 4.27 -19.51 -2.50
N PRO A 151 4.17 -20.84 -2.39
CA PRO A 151 2.94 -21.55 -2.68
C PRO A 151 1.73 -21.02 -1.92
N ASP A 152 0.57 -21.09 -2.53
CA ASP A 152 -0.69 -20.51 -2.03
C ASP A 152 -1.08 -21.00 -0.63
N ASP A 153 -0.75 -22.24 -0.27
CA ASP A 153 -0.98 -22.83 1.05
C ASP A 153 -0.06 -22.24 2.16
N THR A 154 0.95 -21.49 1.76
CA THR A 154 1.87 -20.79 2.67
C THR A 154 1.52 -19.31 2.85
N LEU A 155 0.51 -18.82 2.14
CA LEU A 155 0.05 -17.43 2.12
C LEU A 155 -1.40 -17.35 2.62
N ASP A 156 -1.60 -16.63 3.72
CA ASP A 156 -2.92 -16.42 4.34
C ASP A 156 -3.41 -14.98 4.06
N PHE A 157 -3.89 -14.77 2.83
CA PHE A 157 -4.47 -13.50 2.38
C PHE A 157 -5.89 -13.70 1.91
N PHE A 158 -6.76 -12.79 2.33
CA PHE A 158 -8.17 -12.83 1.97
C PHE A 158 -8.37 -12.53 0.46
N MET A 159 -7.63 -11.55 -0.06
CA MET A 159 -7.66 -11.14 -1.46
C MET A 159 -6.26 -11.24 -2.07
N ARG A 160 -6.20 -11.60 -3.36
CA ARG A 160 -4.95 -11.75 -4.10
C ARG A 160 -5.03 -11.01 -5.42
N TYR A 161 -4.08 -10.14 -5.67
CA TYR A 161 -4.04 -9.29 -6.86
C TYR A 161 -2.71 -9.37 -7.57
N VAL A 162 -2.77 -9.34 -8.90
CA VAL A 162 -1.64 -8.98 -9.74
C VAL A 162 -1.89 -7.61 -10.34
N GLN A 163 -0.85 -6.83 -10.49
CA GLN A 163 -0.92 -5.45 -10.95
C GLN A 163 0.16 -5.18 -11.98
N PRO A 164 -0.19 -4.58 -13.15
CA PRO A 164 0.81 -4.15 -14.11
C PRO A 164 1.68 -3.03 -13.53
N LEU A 165 2.96 -3.04 -13.87
CA LEU A 165 3.87 -1.95 -13.57
C LEU A 165 3.47 -0.70 -14.36
N SER A 166 3.50 0.47 -13.72
CA SER A 166 3.40 1.76 -14.41
C SER A 166 4.80 2.36 -14.63
N ASN A 167 4.97 3.05 -15.75
CA ASN A 167 6.18 3.78 -16.03
C ASN A 167 6.23 5.14 -15.29
N LYS A 168 7.32 5.91 -15.48
CA LYS A 168 7.51 7.22 -14.83
C LYS A 168 6.48 8.28 -15.22
N ASP A 169 5.78 8.09 -16.35
CA ASP A 169 4.69 8.97 -16.80
C ASP A 169 3.32 8.48 -16.30
N PHE A 170 3.34 7.55 -15.34
CA PHE A 170 2.14 6.90 -14.76
C PHE A 170 1.29 6.15 -15.80
N LYS A 171 1.90 5.75 -16.91
CA LYS A 171 1.26 4.90 -17.91
C LYS A 171 1.58 3.45 -17.61
N GLU A 172 0.55 2.62 -17.65
CA GLU A 172 0.66 1.18 -17.50
C GLU A 172 1.55 0.60 -18.60
N ASP A 173 2.50 -0.23 -18.23
CA ASP A 173 3.36 -0.97 -19.16
C ASP A 173 2.55 -2.07 -19.84
N ALA A 174 2.48 -2.02 -21.18
CA ALA A 174 1.64 -2.92 -21.96
C ALA A 174 2.10 -4.38 -21.86
N ASP A 175 3.40 -4.63 -21.80
CA ASP A 175 3.92 -6.00 -21.68
C ASP A 175 3.66 -6.55 -20.27
N SER A 176 3.84 -5.73 -19.23
CA SER A 176 3.48 -6.09 -17.85
C SER A 176 1.99 -6.40 -17.73
N TYR A 177 1.13 -5.60 -18.37
CA TYR A 177 -0.31 -5.85 -18.41
C TYR A 177 -0.64 -7.19 -19.06
N GLN A 178 -0.05 -7.51 -20.22
CA GLN A 178 -0.28 -8.78 -20.90
C GLN A 178 0.20 -9.97 -20.06
N ARG A 179 1.34 -9.85 -19.36
CA ARG A 179 1.82 -10.89 -18.43
C ARG A 179 0.85 -11.10 -17.27
N CYS A 180 0.28 -10.03 -16.71
CA CYS A 180 -0.76 -10.16 -15.68
C CYS A 180 -1.99 -10.92 -16.23
N LEU A 181 -2.45 -10.62 -17.44
CA LEU A 181 -3.59 -11.33 -18.05
C LEU A 181 -3.29 -12.80 -18.30
N GLU A 182 -2.08 -13.14 -18.74
CA GLU A 182 -1.69 -14.52 -18.97
C GLU A 182 -1.61 -15.29 -17.65
N PHE A 183 -0.98 -14.71 -16.62
CA PHE A 183 -0.93 -15.28 -15.27
C PHE A 183 -2.34 -15.62 -14.73
N LEU A 184 -3.29 -14.70 -14.88
CA LEU A 184 -4.67 -14.90 -14.39
C LEU A 184 -5.41 -16.08 -15.03
N LYS A 185 -5.07 -16.47 -16.25
CA LYS A 185 -5.67 -17.65 -16.90
C LYS A 185 -5.31 -18.97 -16.19
N HIS A 186 -4.16 -19.00 -15.54
CA HIS A 186 -3.63 -20.17 -14.83
C HIS A 186 -3.82 -20.09 -13.31
N HIS A 187 -4.15 -18.91 -12.77
CA HIS A 187 -4.29 -18.67 -11.33
C HIS A 187 -5.67 -18.09 -10.98
N PRO A 188 -6.75 -18.92 -10.96
CA PRO A 188 -8.13 -18.45 -10.84
C PRO A 188 -8.46 -17.77 -9.48
N ASN A 189 -7.61 -17.94 -8.46
CA ASN A 189 -7.77 -17.31 -7.13
C ASN A 189 -7.19 -15.90 -7.07
N TRP A 190 -6.57 -15.41 -8.18
CA TRP A 190 -6.01 -14.08 -8.28
C TRP A 190 -6.90 -13.20 -9.13
N SER A 191 -6.85 -11.89 -8.87
CA SER A 191 -7.62 -10.86 -9.58
C SER A 191 -6.69 -9.76 -10.11
N LEU A 192 -7.17 -9.00 -11.10
CA LEU A 192 -6.43 -7.86 -11.62
C LEU A 192 -6.67 -6.63 -10.73
N SER A 193 -5.59 -6.00 -10.28
CA SER A 193 -5.57 -4.64 -9.77
C SER A 193 -4.93 -3.71 -10.79
N ARG A 194 -5.30 -2.43 -10.76
CA ARG A 194 -4.68 -1.37 -11.58
C ARG A 194 -4.45 -0.14 -10.73
N GLN A 195 -3.56 0.73 -11.18
CA GLN A 195 -3.34 2.05 -10.56
C GLN A 195 -4.33 3.07 -11.12
N ASN A 196 -5.61 2.89 -10.78
CA ASN A 196 -6.71 3.69 -11.31
C ASN A 196 -6.62 5.18 -10.95
N GLN A 197 -5.94 5.54 -9.85
CA GLN A 197 -5.70 6.91 -9.43
C GLN A 197 -5.08 7.75 -10.54
N HIS A 198 -4.21 7.16 -11.37
CA HIS A 198 -3.60 7.87 -12.50
C HIS A 198 -4.60 8.19 -13.60
N SER A 199 -5.51 7.26 -13.91
CA SER A 199 -6.56 7.48 -14.92
C SER A 199 -7.66 8.42 -14.42
N TRP A 200 -7.89 8.47 -13.10
CA TRP A 200 -8.87 9.37 -12.48
C TRP A 200 -8.31 10.78 -12.24
N GLY A 201 -7.00 10.99 -12.36
CA GLY A 201 -6.35 12.27 -12.12
C GLY A 201 -6.38 12.68 -10.64
N VAL A 202 -6.37 11.71 -9.72
CA VAL A 202 -6.29 11.94 -8.27
C VAL A 202 -4.91 11.56 -7.72
N ALA A 203 -4.57 12.12 -6.54
CA ALA A 203 -3.25 11.93 -5.92
C ALA A 203 -3.09 10.54 -5.29
#